data_e94d3d602f1ec8abf0902942f07f3d76
#
_entry.id   e94d3d602f1ec8abf0902942f07f3d76
#
_cell.length_a   1.000
_cell.length_b   1.000
_cell.length_c   1.000
_cell.angle_alpha   90.00
_cell.angle_beta   90.00
_cell.angle_gamma   90.00
#
_symmetry.space_group_name_H-M   'P 1'
#
loop_
_entity.id
_entity.type
_entity.pdbx_description
1 polymer ?
#
loop_
_entity_poly.entity_id
_entity_poly.type
_entity_poly.pdbx_seq_one_letter_code
_entity_poly.pdbx_strand_id
1 'polypeptide(L)'
;MNAVEKKLLFIVNPRAGKTKSRAPLFDAVSIFSKAGYLVRVAETRRHGDATELAERFGGDFNLVVCHGGDGTLNETVNGIMRLPPEKLSLIHI
;
A
#
# COMPACT_ATOMS: atom_id res chain seq x y z
N MET A 1 19.08 1.58 -22.53
CA MET A 1 18.18 0.54 -22.10
C MET A 1 17.52 0.91 -20.79
N ASN A 2 16.25 0.89 -20.78
CA ASN A 2 15.53 1.30 -19.58
C ASN A 2 15.13 0.11 -18.74
N ALA A 3 15.55 0.13 -17.51
CA ALA A 3 15.04 -0.85 -16.57
C ALA A 3 13.54 -0.61 -16.39
N VAL A 4 12.79 -1.68 -16.26
CA VAL A 4 11.37 -1.56 -15.94
C VAL A 4 11.27 -1.02 -14.52
N GLU A 5 10.61 0.11 -14.39
CA GLU A 5 10.42 0.73 -13.09
C GLU A 5 9.37 -0.06 -12.29
N LYS A 6 9.76 -0.50 -11.12
CA LYS A 6 8.85 -1.19 -10.21
C LYS A 6 8.24 -0.16 -9.29
N LYS A 7 6.92 -0.09 -9.28
CA LYS A 7 6.20 0.88 -8.46
C LYS A 7 5.40 0.19 -7.39
N LEU A 8 5.45 0.74 -6.18
CA LEU A 8 4.77 0.20 -5.02
C LEU A 8 3.90 1.28 -4.39
N LEU A 9 2.62 0.96 -4.20
CA LEU A 9 1.70 1.83 -3.48
C LEU A 9 1.64 1.38 -2.03
N PHE A 10 2.00 2.26 -1.11
CA PHE A 10 2.02 1.98 0.31
C PHE A 10 0.85 2.72 0.97
N ILE A 11 -0.22 1.99 1.25
CA ILE A 11 -1.41 2.55 1.89
C ILE A 11 -1.22 2.43 3.39
N VAL A 12 -1.24 3.55 4.08
CA VAL A 12 -0.95 3.63 5.51
C VAL A 12 -2.13 4.22 6.24
N ASN A 13 -2.60 3.51 7.26
CA ASN A 13 -3.54 4.08 8.21
C ASN A 13 -2.74 4.64 9.38
N PRO A 14 -2.58 5.97 9.49
CA PRO A 14 -1.75 6.57 10.54
C PRO A 14 -2.31 6.37 11.94
N ARG A 15 -3.58 5.96 12.04
CA ARG A 15 -4.21 5.67 13.33
C ARG A 15 -4.08 4.22 13.75
N ALA A 16 -3.56 3.37 12.85
CA ALA A 16 -3.46 1.95 13.13
C ALA A 16 -2.42 1.70 14.20
N GLY A 17 -2.80 0.84 15.13
CA GLY A 17 -1.96 0.54 16.26
C GLY A 17 -1.83 1.73 17.19
N LYS A 18 -1.22 1.47 18.32
CA LYS A 18 -1.01 2.50 19.34
C LYS A 18 0.43 2.93 19.40
N THR A 19 1.18 2.56 18.39
CA THR A 19 2.59 2.90 18.28
C THR A 19 2.73 4.37 18.01
N LYS A 20 3.51 5.03 18.80
CA LYS A 20 3.75 6.46 18.63
C LYS A 20 4.94 6.71 17.73
N SER A 21 5.75 5.71 17.50
CA SER A 21 6.91 5.82 16.65
C SER A 21 6.55 5.48 15.20
N ARG A 22 7.09 6.24 14.27
CA ARG A 22 6.93 5.97 12.85
C ARG A 22 8.15 5.26 12.27
N ALA A 23 9.11 4.89 13.13
CA ALA A 23 10.32 4.23 12.68
C ALA A 23 10.06 2.95 11.89
N PRO A 24 9.12 2.07 12.30
CA PRO A 24 8.84 0.87 11.50
C PRO A 24 8.36 1.18 10.09
N LEU A 25 7.64 2.28 9.90
CA LEU A 25 7.20 2.68 8.56
C LEU A 25 8.36 3.11 7.70
N PHE A 26 9.28 3.89 8.26
CA PHE A 26 10.49 4.28 7.54
C PHE A 26 11.34 3.07 7.19
N ASP A 27 11.45 2.11 8.10
CA ASP A 27 12.20 0.89 7.85
C ASP A 27 11.59 0.11 6.69
N ALA A 28 10.26 -0.01 6.66
CA ALA A 28 9.58 -0.71 5.58
C ALA A 28 9.81 -0.01 4.24
N VAL A 29 9.65 1.31 4.21
CA VAL A 29 9.90 2.09 3.00
C VAL A 29 11.33 1.90 2.52
N SER A 30 12.28 1.93 3.44
CA SER A 30 13.69 1.74 3.11
C SER A 30 13.94 0.35 2.51
N ILE A 31 13.35 -0.68 3.09
CA ILE A 31 13.49 -2.04 2.59
C ILE A 31 12.96 -2.15 1.16
N PHE A 32 11.76 -1.65 0.93
CA PHE A 32 11.18 -1.71 -0.41
C PHE A 32 11.96 -0.88 -1.42
N SER A 33 12.42 0.29 -0.98
CA SER A 33 13.22 1.15 -1.85
C SER A 33 14.53 0.47 -2.25
N LYS A 34 15.20 -0.19 -1.30
CA LYS A 34 16.42 -0.92 -1.58
C LYS A 34 16.18 -2.13 -2.48
N ALA A 35 14.97 -2.66 -2.47
CA ALA A 35 14.61 -3.76 -3.35
C ALA A 35 14.28 -3.29 -4.77
N GLY A 36 14.38 -2.01 -5.03
CA GLY A 36 14.20 -1.47 -6.38
C GLY A 36 12.83 -0.89 -6.66
N TYR A 37 11.99 -0.74 -5.64
CA TYR A 37 10.67 -0.15 -5.84
C TYR A 37 10.69 1.37 -5.68
N LEU A 38 9.97 2.02 -6.56
CA LEU A 38 9.61 3.41 -6.34
C LEU A 38 8.37 3.41 -5.46
N VAL A 39 8.51 3.88 -4.23
CA VAL A 39 7.45 3.78 -3.22
C VAL A 39 6.65 5.07 -3.19
N ARG A 40 5.33 4.93 -3.34
CA ARG A 40 4.41 6.04 -3.13
C ARG A 40 3.58 5.76 -1.89
N VAL A 41 3.68 6.64 -0.91
CA VAL A 41 2.94 6.51 0.34
C VAL A 41 1.63 7.28 0.22
N ALA A 42 0.53 6.64 0.61
CA ALA A 42 -0.79 7.26 0.64
C ALA A 42 -1.41 7.00 2.00
N GLU A 43 -1.72 8.06 2.73
CA GLU A 43 -2.33 7.94 4.04
C GLU A 43 -3.85 7.94 3.94
N THR A 44 -4.48 7.08 4.73
CA THR A 44 -5.94 7.11 4.85
C THR A 44 -6.35 8.16 5.88
N ARG A 45 -7.54 8.72 5.72
CA ARG A 45 -8.05 9.76 6.61
C ARG A 45 -9.39 9.40 7.22
N ARG A 46 -10.12 8.48 6.61
CA ARG A 46 -11.44 8.07 7.07
C ARG A 46 -11.77 6.68 6.55
N HIS A 47 -12.85 6.11 7.05
CA HIS A 47 -13.35 4.84 6.54
C HIS A 47 -13.59 4.91 5.04
N GLY A 48 -13.22 3.87 4.35
CA GLY A 48 -13.39 3.77 2.91
C GLY A 48 -12.22 4.26 2.10
N ASP A 49 -11.33 5.05 2.69
CA ASP A 49 -10.20 5.60 1.94
C ASP A 49 -9.28 4.53 1.39
N ALA A 50 -9.01 3.48 2.16
CA ALA A 50 -8.12 2.43 1.69
C ALA A 50 -8.73 1.71 0.49
N THR A 51 -10.04 1.49 0.50
CA THR A 51 -10.75 0.90 -0.64
C THR A 51 -10.60 1.79 -1.86
N GLU A 52 -10.87 3.08 -1.69
CA GLU A 52 -10.81 4.03 -2.79
C GLU A 52 -9.40 4.17 -3.35
N LEU A 53 -8.41 4.25 -2.48
CA LEU A 53 -7.01 4.34 -2.91
C LEU A 53 -6.59 3.10 -3.68
N ALA A 54 -6.93 1.92 -3.17
CA ALA A 54 -6.58 0.67 -3.81
C ALA A 54 -7.25 0.52 -5.17
N GLU A 55 -8.53 0.83 -5.24
CA GLU A 55 -9.29 0.73 -6.48
C GLU A 55 -8.79 1.74 -7.50
N ARG A 56 -8.58 2.97 -7.08
CA ARG A 56 -8.24 4.06 -7.98
C ARG A 56 -6.82 3.97 -8.50
N PHE A 57 -5.88 3.60 -7.65
CA PHE A 57 -4.46 3.65 -7.99
C PHE A 57 -3.79 2.30 -8.10
N GLY A 58 -4.35 1.26 -7.46
CA GLY A 58 -3.68 -0.02 -7.37
C GLY A 58 -3.28 -0.63 -8.71
N GLY A 59 -4.07 -0.38 -9.73
CA GLY A 59 -3.80 -0.92 -11.07
C GLY A 59 -2.57 -0.31 -11.75
N ASP A 60 -2.12 0.84 -11.27
CA ASP A 60 -0.96 1.53 -11.83
C ASP A 60 0.34 1.14 -11.13
N PHE A 61 0.27 0.27 -10.14
CA PHE A 61 1.41 -0.14 -9.34
C PHE A 61 1.64 -1.63 -9.47
N ASN A 62 2.90 -2.03 -9.33
CA ASN A 62 3.26 -3.44 -9.39
C ASN A 62 2.92 -4.17 -8.10
N LEU A 63 2.88 -3.43 -7.00
CA LEU A 63 2.62 -4.02 -5.70
C LEU A 63 1.87 -3.01 -4.85
N VAL A 64 0.90 -3.49 -4.09
CA VAL A 64 0.21 -2.67 -3.09
C VAL A 64 0.54 -3.24 -1.72
N VAL A 65 1.02 -2.40 -0.83
CA VAL A 65 1.31 -2.76 0.55
C VAL A 65 0.36 -1.96 1.42
N CYS A 66 -0.31 -2.60 2.37
CA CYS A 66 -1.11 -1.85 3.33
C CYS A 66 -0.57 -2.05 4.74
N HIS A 67 -0.54 -0.96 5.48
CA HIS A 67 -0.14 -0.93 6.88
C HIS A 67 -1.32 -0.48 7.71
N GLY A 68 -1.74 -1.31 8.62
CA GLY A 68 -2.87 -1.03 9.48
C GLY A 68 -3.42 -2.30 10.07
N GLY A 69 -4.54 -2.18 10.76
CA GLY A 69 -5.22 -3.32 11.34
C GLY A 69 -6.10 -4.03 10.32
N ASP A 70 -6.93 -4.96 10.82
CA ASP A 70 -7.80 -5.77 9.98
C ASP A 70 -8.78 -4.93 9.15
N GLY A 71 -9.22 -3.81 9.69
CA GLY A 71 -10.11 -2.91 8.96
C GLY A 71 -9.45 -2.34 7.72
N THR A 72 -8.20 -1.88 7.86
CA THR A 72 -7.44 -1.35 6.73
C THR A 72 -7.18 -2.43 5.70
N LEU A 73 -6.81 -3.62 6.15
CA LEU A 73 -6.59 -4.74 5.25
C LEU A 73 -7.86 -5.07 4.48
N ASN A 74 -8.98 -5.18 5.19
CA ASN A 74 -10.26 -5.51 4.56
C ASN A 74 -10.66 -4.48 3.51
N GLU A 75 -10.51 -3.20 3.83
CA GLU A 75 -10.80 -2.13 2.87
C GLU A 75 -9.89 -2.19 1.65
N THR A 76 -8.62 -2.43 1.88
CA THR A 76 -7.65 -2.52 0.78
C THR A 76 -7.97 -3.70 -0.13
N VAL A 77 -8.29 -4.85 0.46
CA VAL A 77 -8.69 -6.04 -0.31
C VAL A 77 -9.92 -5.74 -1.16
N ASN A 78 -10.91 -5.07 -0.57
CA ASN A 78 -12.12 -4.73 -1.31
C ASN A 78 -11.82 -3.85 -2.54
N GLY A 79 -10.90 -2.93 -2.40
CA GLY A 79 -10.49 -2.09 -3.53
C GLY A 79 -9.71 -2.87 -4.59
N ILE A 80 -8.77 -3.69 -4.14
CA ILE A 80 -7.95 -4.52 -5.03
C ILE A 80 -8.83 -5.48 -5.84
N MET A 81 -9.84 -6.06 -5.20
CA MET A 81 -10.71 -7.03 -5.87
C MET A 81 -11.55 -6.43 -7.00
N ARG A 82 -11.58 -5.13 -7.11
CA ARG A 82 -12.24 -4.44 -8.22
C ARG A 82 -11.33 -4.26 -9.43
N LEU A 83 -10.07 -4.64 -9.31
CA LEU A 83 -9.10 -4.56 -10.39
C LEU A 83 -9.11 -5.85 -11.21
N PRO A 84 -8.62 -5.80 -12.47
CA PRO A 84 -8.43 -7.03 -13.25
C PRO A 84 -7.51 -8.00 -12.50
N PRO A 85 -7.80 -9.32 -12.58
CA PRO A 85 -7.01 -10.31 -11.81
C PRO A 85 -5.51 -10.23 -12.03
N GLU A 86 -5.04 -9.89 -13.21
CA GLU A 86 -3.62 -9.81 -13.52
C GLU A 86 -2.92 -8.66 -12.81
N LYS A 87 -3.69 -7.76 -12.19
CA LYS A 87 -3.11 -6.63 -11.47
C LYS A 87 -3.21 -6.78 -9.96
N LEU A 88 -3.63 -7.95 -9.50
CA LEU A 88 -3.78 -8.18 -8.06
C LEU A 88 -2.47 -8.58 -7.43
N SER A 89 -1.96 -7.74 -6.55
CA SER A 89 -0.76 -8.04 -5.78
C SER A 89 -0.81 -7.19 -4.51
N LEU A 90 -0.85 -7.86 -3.36
CA LEU A 90 -1.05 -7.19 -2.08
C LEU A 90 -0.21 -7.83 -0.99
N ILE A 91 0.42 -6.98 -0.17
CA ILE A 91 1.10 -7.39 1.05
C ILE A 91 0.52 -6.58 2.20
N HIS A 92 0.24 -7.27 3.29
CA HIS A 92 -0.21 -6.64 4.54
C HIS A 92 0.92 -6.67 5.58
N ILE A 93 1.18 -5.54 6.15
CA ILE A 93 2.13 -5.44 7.27
C ILE A 93 1.53 -4.65 8.43
#